data_626073bbab61359e7f35f6b26ae22650
#
_entry.id   626073bbab61359e7f35f6b26ae22650
#
_cell.length_a   1.000
_cell.length_b   1.000
_cell.length_c   1.000
_cell.angle_alpha   90.00
_cell.angle_beta   90.00
_cell.angle_gamma   90.00
#
_symmetry.space_group_name_H-M   'P 1'
#
loop_
_entity.id
_entity.type
_entity.pdbx_description
1 polymer ?
#
loop_
_entity_poly.entity_id
_entity_poly.type
_entity_poly.pdbx_seq_one_letter_code
_entity_poly.pdbx_strand_id
1 'polypeptide(L)'
;MRPTREHATNTGHTYMITSTTWGRRSLFSREPWTRLLIDTLYHYRGSAYLLHEFVVMPDHIHVLRTPKTSLEKAVQFIKGGFSFRAKKELGSNMEIWQKGFSDHRIRDAAHYLDHVSYIRENPVRKHLCERAEEYPYSSAFPGIELDAVPQGLKPFELKKPSGAAEAAPFQSSFPEFRQNNFVESGTDRGKPAGKAEATPLQSNSGKLAS
;
A
#
# COMPACT_ATOMS: atom_id res chain seq x y z
N MET A 1 -6.94 -4.55 22.38
CA MET A 1 -5.92 -5.61 22.22
C MET A 1 -6.16 -6.29 20.88
N ARG A 2 -5.21 -6.28 19.94
CA ARG A 2 -5.35 -7.01 18.67
C ARG A 2 -5.21 -8.50 18.97
N PRO A 3 -6.09 -9.37 18.47
CA PRO A 3 -5.92 -10.80 18.68
C PRO A 3 -4.56 -11.22 18.07
N THR A 4 -3.81 -11.97 18.86
CA THR A 4 -2.57 -12.62 18.40
C THR A 4 -2.95 -13.53 17.25
N ARG A 5 -2.41 -13.29 16.04
CA ARG A 5 -2.60 -14.22 14.93
C ARG A 5 -1.98 -15.55 15.32
N GLU A 6 -2.77 -16.58 15.43
CA GLU A 6 -2.26 -17.94 15.25
C GLU A 6 -1.62 -17.97 13.88
N HIS A 7 -0.39 -18.47 13.81
CA HIS A 7 0.42 -18.48 12.61
C HIS A 7 -0.39 -18.99 11.42
N ALA A 8 -0.67 -18.11 10.46
CA ALA A 8 -1.34 -18.50 9.22
C ALA A 8 -0.36 -19.32 8.37
N THR A 9 -0.12 -20.56 8.78
CA THR A 9 0.68 -21.56 8.05
C THR A 9 -0.02 -22.05 6.79
N ASN A 10 -1.12 -21.42 6.39
CA ASN A 10 -1.90 -21.81 5.24
C ASN A 10 -1.27 -21.29 3.94
N THR A 11 -0.29 -22.02 3.47
CA THR A 11 0.11 -22.04 2.06
C THR A 11 -1.10 -22.42 1.22
N GLY A 12 -1.48 -21.60 0.24
CA GLY A 12 -2.58 -21.88 -0.69
C GLY A 12 -3.78 -20.96 -0.60
N HIS A 13 -3.91 -20.12 0.45
CA HIS A 13 -4.94 -19.07 0.49
C HIS A 13 -4.44 -17.78 -0.12
N THR A 14 -5.34 -17.10 -0.82
CA THR A 14 -5.10 -15.78 -1.38
C THR A 14 -5.44 -14.71 -0.36
N TYR A 15 -4.64 -13.65 -0.31
CA TYR A 15 -4.81 -12.51 0.59
C TYR A 15 -4.61 -11.20 -0.16
N MET A 16 -5.47 -10.21 0.12
CA MET A 16 -5.14 -8.83 -0.13
C MET A 16 -4.40 -8.28 1.08
N ILE A 17 -3.24 -7.68 0.87
CA ILE A 17 -2.50 -6.98 1.90
C ILE A 17 -2.45 -5.48 1.61
N THR A 18 -2.41 -4.69 2.67
CA THR A 18 -2.15 -3.25 2.61
C THR A 18 -0.96 -2.93 3.50
N SER A 19 0.03 -2.25 2.96
CA SER A 19 1.19 -1.75 3.70
C SER A 19 1.34 -0.26 3.47
N THR A 20 1.44 0.51 4.55
CA THR A 20 1.47 1.97 4.52
C THR A 20 2.88 2.47 4.84
N THR A 21 3.29 3.57 4.23
CA THR A 21 4.54 4.24 4.52
C THR A 21 4.52 4.84 5.93
N TRP A 22 5.70 5.01 6.53
CA TRP A 22 5.85 5.66 7.82
C TRP A 22 5.28 7.08 7.79
N GLY A 23 4.38 7.37 8.74
CA GLY A 23 3.70 8.66 8.82
C GLY A 23 2.88 9.03 7.57
N ARG A 24 2.44 8.04 6.79
CA ARG A 24 1.70 8.26 5.52
C ARG A 24 2.39 9.22 4.55
N ARG A 25 3.71 9.24 4.55
CA ARG A 25 4.47 10.08 3.60
C ARG A 25 4.22 9.62 2.18
N SER A 26 3.99 10.57 1.27
CA SER A 26 3.78 10.30 -0.17
C SER A 26 5.09 9.90 -0.87
N LEU A 27 5.74 8.86 -0.33
CA LEU A 27 7.06 8.39 -0.77
C LEU A 27 7.03 7.89 -2.21
N PHE A 28 5.94 7.21 -2.57
CA PHE A 28 5.74 6.64 -3.90
C PHE A 28 5.20 7.63 -4.94
N SER A 29 5.08 8.92 -4.61
CA SER A 29 4.94 9.97 -5.62
C SER A 29 6.26 10.22 -6.38
N ARG A 30 7.37 9.65 -5.91
CA ARG A 30 8.68 9.73 -6.55
C ARG A 30 8.91 8.49 -7.41
N GLU A 31 8.99 8.68 -8.71
CA GLU A 31 9.12 7.57 -9.68
C GLU A 31 10.21 6.55 -9.36
N PRO A 32 11.46 6.91 -8.97
CA PRO A 32 12.49 5.91 -8.66
C PRO A 32 12.08 4.97 -7.50
N TRP A 33 11.35 5.49 -6.51
CA TRP A 33 10.87 4.69 -5.39
C TRP A 33 9.77 3.73 -5.78
N THR A 34 8.85 4.19 -6.63
CA THR A 34 7.73 3.39 -7.10
C THR A 34 8.21 2.28 -8.02
N ARG A 35 9.11 2.59 -8.97
CA ARG A 35 9.72 1.57 -9.84
C ARG A 35 10.48 0.53 -9.05
N LEU A 36 11.32 0.94 -8.09
CA LEU A 36 12.06 0.02 -7.23
C LEU A 36 11.13 -0.90 -6.44
N LEU A 37 9.98 -0.39 -5.98
CA LEU A 37 8.99 -1.21 -5.27
C LEU A 37 8.35 -2.24 -6.21
N ILE A 38 7.95 -1.83 -7.42
CA ILE A 38 7.40 -2.75 -8.43
C ILE A 38 8.44 -3.82 -8.78
N ASP A 39 9.68 -3.45 -9.04
CA ASP A 39 10.77 -4.40 -9.28
C ASP A 39 10.97 -5.36 -8.10
N THR A 40 10.78 -4.88 -6.88
CA THR A 40 10.85 -5.73 -5.69
C THR A 40 9.70 -6.73 -5.62
N LEU A 41 8.48 -6.32 -6.01
CA LEU A 41 7.34 -7.23 -6.13
C LEU A 41 7.65 -8.36 -7.13
N TYR A 42 8.19 -8.01 -8.30
CA TYR A 42 8.55 -9.01 -9.32
C TYR A 42 9.73 -9.89 -8.93
N HIS A 43 10.71 -9.34 -8.22
CA HIS A 43 11.89 -10.09 -7.75
C HIS A 43 11.48 -11.30 -6.87
N TYR A 44 10.46 -11.15 -6.04
CA TYR A 44 10.00 -12.22 -5.15
C TYR A 44 8.79 -12.99 -5.70
N ARG A 45 8.23 -12.59 -6.85
CA ARG A 45 7.19 -13.31 -7.57
C ARG A 45 7.67 -14.70 -7.95
N GLY A 46 6.80 -15.69 -7.85
CA GLY A 46 7.11 -17.09 -8.16
C GLY A 46 7.90 -17.81 -7.06
N SER A 47 8.80 -17.16 -6.34
CA SER A 47 9.59 -17.74 -5.24
C SER A 47 8.87 -17.63 -3.88
N ALA A 48 8.46 -16.45 -3.48
CA ALA A 48 7.82 -16.21 -2.18
C ALA A 48 6.30 -16.20 -2.25
N TYR A 49 5.73 -15.82 -3.37
CA TYR A 49 4.28 -15.73 -3.61
C TYR A 49 3.95 -15.76 -5.11
N LEU A 50 2.68 -16.01 -5.41
CA LEU A 50 2.06 -15.68 -6.70
C LEU A 50 1.45 -14.27 -6.60
N LEU A 51 1.65 -13.44 -7.61
CA LEU A 51 1.18 -12.05 -7.66
C LEU A 51 -0.03 -11.96 -8.61
N HIS A 52 -1.19 -11.60 -8.08
CA HIS A 52 -2.44 -11.56 -8.85
C HIS A 52 -2.89 -10.16 -9.23
N GLU A 53 -2.75 -9.18 -8.33
CA GLU A 53 -3.06 -7.78 -8.56
C GLU A 53 -2.24 -6.90 -7.63
N PHE A 54 -1.95 -5.67 -8.05
CA PHE A 54 -1.35 -4.68 -7.17
C PHE A 54 -1.65 -3.25 -7.62
N VAL A 55 -1.51 -2.33 -6.69
CA VAL A 55 -1.40 -0.89 -6.96
C VAL A 55 -0.47 -0.25 -5.95
N VAL A 56 0.42 0.61 -6.44
CA VAL A 56 1.30 1.43 -5.62
C VAL A 56 0.72 2.84 -5.57
N MET A 57 0.09 3.18 -4.45
CA MET A 57 -0.44 4.51 -4.17
C MET A 57 0.65 5.40 -3.57
N PRO A 58 0.50 6.73 -3.55
CA PRO A 58 1.54 7.64 -3.06
C PRO A 58 2.08 7.29 -1.66
N ASP A 59 1.25 6.83 -0.74
CA ASP A 59 1.58 6.57 0.67
C ASP A 59 1.35 5.13 1.14
N HIS A 60 0.90 4.23 0.26
CA HIS A 60 0.64 2.83 0.59
C HIS A 60 0.60 1.93 -0.64
N ILE A 61 0.56 0.63 -0.42
CA ILE A 61 0.36 -0.37 -1.47
C ILE A 61 -0.78 -1.31 -1.13
N HIS A 62 -1.48 -1.77 -2.15
CA HIS A 62 -2.36 -2.93 -2.08
C HIS A 62 -1.77 -4.03 -2.97
N VAL A 63 -1.72 -5.25 -2.46
CA VAL A 63 -1.21 -6.41 -3.21
C VAL A 63 -2.11 -7.61 -2.96
N LEU A 64 -2.69 -8.17 -4.02
CA LEU A 64 -3.44 -9.41 -4.02
C LEU A 64 -2.51 -10.55 -4.43
N ARG A 65 -2.33 -11.53 -3.55
CA ARG A 65 -1.32 -12.57 -3.73
C ARG A 65 -1.66 -13.86 -3.01
N THR A 66 -1.08 -14.98 -3.49
CA THR A 66 -1.08 -16.28 -2.81
C THR A 66 0.33 -16.56 -2.30
N PRO A 67 0.59 -16.54 -0.98
CA PRO A 67 1.92 -16.81 -0.45
C PRO A 67 2.31 -18.28 -0.65
N LYS A 68 3.56 -18.52 -1.01
CA LYS A 68 4.21 -19.85 -1.04
C LYS A 68 4.93 -20.17 0.26
N THR A 69 5.03 -19.18 1.15
CA THR A 69 5.57 -19.27 2.51
C THR A 69 4.50 -18.84 3.51
N SER A 70 4.85 -18.51 4.76
CA SER A 70 3.89 -17.86 5.64
C SER A 70 3.53 -16.48 5.11
N LEU A 71 2.32 -15.98 5.44
CA LEU A 71 1.86 -14.66 5.03
C LEU A 71 2.83 -13.57 5.50
N GLU A 72 3.27 -13.65 6.75
CA GLU A 72 4.19 -12.71 7.38
C GLU A 72 5.55 -12.68 6.66
N LYS A 73 6.10 -13.86 6.35
CA LYS A 73 7.37 -13.98 5.64
C LYS A 73 7.28 -13.41 4.23
N ALA A 74 6.19 -13.67 3.53
CA ALA A 74 5.95 -13.11 2.22
C ALA A 74 5.77 -11.58 2.24
N VAL A 75 5.16 -10.98 3.31
CA VAL A 75 5.14 -9.52 3.53
C VAL A 75 6.54 -9.00 3.86
N GLN A 76 7.29 -9.73 4.67
CA GLN A 76 8.67 -9.37 5.02
C GLN A 76 9.56 -9.28 3.78
N PHE A 77 9.42 -10.18 2.81
CA PHE A 77 10.14 -10.11 1.54
C PHE A 77 9.83 -8.82 0.78
N ILE A 78 8.57 -8.39 0.74
CA ILE A 78 8.20 -7.13 0.09
C ILE A 78 8.77 -5.94 0.88
N LYS A 79 8.40 -5.79 2.15
CA LYS A 79 8.75 -4.61 2.96
C LYS A 79 10.25 -4.55 3.26
N GLY A 80 10.82 -5.65 3.71
CA GLY A 80 12.25 -5.75 4.06
C GLY A 80 13.14 -5.72 2.83
N GLY A 81 12.76 -6.45 1.78
CA GLY A 81 13.47 -6.46 0.50
C GLY A 81 13.50 -5.07 -0.12
N PHE A 82 12.36 -4.38 -0.15
CA PHE A 82 12.29 -3.01 -0.62
C PHE A 82 13.15 -2.05 0.23
N SER A 83 13.08 -2.13 1.57
CA SER A 83 13.88 -1.27 2.45
C SER A 83 15.38 -1.50 2.25
N PHE A 84 15.80 -2.75 2.10
CA PHE A 84 17.20 -3.08 1.80
C PHE A 84 17.65 -2.50 0.44
N ARG A 85 16.83 -2.68 -0.60
CA ARG A 85 17.13 -2.14 -1.93
C ARG A 85 17.12 -0.61 -1.95
N ALA A 86 16.16 0.03 -1.27
CA ALA A 86 16.09 1.48 -1.16
C ALA A 86 17.33 2.06 -0.47
N LYS A 87 17.86 1.38 0.56
CA LYS A 87 19.13 1.76 1.17
C LYS A 87 20.29 1.64 0.19
N LYS A 88 20.38 0.53 -0.54
CA LYS A 88 21.48 0.24 -1.45
C LYS A 88 21.43 1.08 -2.73
N GLU A 89 20.26 1.23 -3.35
CA GLU A 89 20.09 1.78 -4.69
C GLU A 89 19.70 3.27 -4.67
N LEU A 90 18.99 3.72 -3.61
CA LEU A 90 18.53 5.11 -3.46
C LEU A 90 19.22 5.87 -2.31
N GLY A 91 20.19 5.23 -1.62
CA GLY A 91 20.91 5.84 -0.50
C GLY A 91 20.04 6.15 0.72
N SER A 92 18.88 5.51 0.87
CA SER A 92 17.91 5.84 1.91
C SER A 92 18.25 5.19 3.26
N ASN A 93 18.35 6.01 4.30
CA ASN A 93 18.46 5.54 5.69
C ASN A 93 17.19 5.79 6.53
N MET A 94 16.08 6.22 5.88
CA MET A 94 14.84 6.53 6.58
C MET A 94 14.03 5.27 6.90
N GLU A 95 13.19 5.35 7.93
CA GLU A 95 12.12 4.37 8.15
C GLU A 95 11.05 4.54 7.06
N ILE A 96 10.81 3.46 6.30
CA ILE A 96 9.96 3.50 5.11
C ILE A 96 8.54 3.08 5.45
N TRP A 97 8.35 2.05 6.26
CA TRP A 97 7.07 1.41 6.48
C TRP A 97 6.54 1.59 7.90
N GLN A 98 5.25 1.79 8.02
CA GLN A 98 4.57 1.59 9.31
C GLN A 98 4.74 0.15 9.79
N LYS A 99 4.74 -0.04 11.12
CA LYS A 99 4.78 -1.37 11.73
C LYS A 99 3.52 -2.16 11.35
N GLY A 100 3.70 -3.45 11.08
CA GLY A 100 2.61 -4.33 10.70
C GLY A 100 2.11 -4.13 9.26
N PHE A 101 0.95 -4.67 8.98
CA PHE A 101 0.21 -4.59 7.72
C PHE A 101 -1.24 -4.99 8.00
N SER A 102 -2.17 -4.63 7.11
CA SER A 102 -3.52 -5.18 7.10
C SER A 102 -3.61 -6.28 6.06
N ASP A 103 -4.43 -7.31 6.31
CA ASP A 103 -4.71 -8.38 5.39
C ASP A 103 -6.18 -8.76 5.40
N HIS A 104 -6.64 -9.20 4.23
CA HIS A 104 -7.97 -9.77 4.03
C HIS A 104 -7.79 -11.09 3.29
N ARG A 105 -8.23 -12.19 3.93
CA ARG A 105 -8.27 -13.49 3.27
C ARG A 105 -9.39 -13.52 2.25
N ILE A 106 -9.07 -13.92 1.04
CA ILE A 106 -10.04 -14.12 -0.04
C ILE A 106 -10.75 -15.46 0.19
N ARG A 107 -12.09 -15.45 0.15
CA ARG A 107 -12.92 -16.58 0.51
C ARG A 107 -13.40 -17.36 -0.70
N ASP A 108 -13.80 -16.65 -1.75
CA ASP A 108 -14.43 -17.19 -2.94
C ASP A 108 -14.14 -16.29 -4.17
N ALA A 109 -14.67 -16.69 -5.32
CA ALA A 109 -14.46 -16.01 -6.58
C ALA A 109 -15.09 -14.59 -6.61
N ALA A 110 -16.26 -14.39 -6.02
CA ALA A 110 -16.90 -13.08 -5.96
C ALA A 110 -16.07 -12.11 -5.14
N HIS A 111 -15.64 -12.54 -3.94
CA HIS A 111 -14.76 -11.76 -3.09
C HIS A 111 -13.39 -11.46 -3.73
N TYR A 112 -12.88 -12.38 -4.59
CA TYR A 112 -11.69 -12.15 -5.39
C TYR A 112 -11.90 -10.99 -6.38
N LEU A 113 -12.97 -11.03 -7.16
CA LEU A 113 -13.29 -9.99 -8.15
C LEU A 113 -13.53 -8.62 -7.52
N ASP A 114 -14.17 -8.57 -6.35
CA ASP A 114 -14.36 -7.33 -5.59
C ASP A 114 -13.02 -6.70 -5.23
N HIS A 115 -12.05 -7.51 -4.79
CA HIS A 115 -10.73 -7.00 -4.45
C HIS A 115 -9.89 -6.61 -5.67
N VAL A 116 -10.04 -7.31 -6.79
CA VAL A 116 -9.45 -6.92 -8.08
C VAL A 116 -9.98 -5.54 -8.50
N SER A 117 -11.30 -5.37 -8.53
CA SER A 117 -11.94 -4.10 -8.84
C SER A 117 -11.49 -2.98 -7.89
N TYR A 118 -11.48 -3.25 -6.58
CA TYR A 118 -11.02 -2.29 -5.58
C TYR A 118 -9.59 -1.84 -5.82
N ILE A 119 -8.66 -2.75 -6.12
CA ILE A 119 -7.24 -2.44 -6.37
C ILE A 119 -7.11 -1.58 -7.63
N ARG A 120 -7.77 -1.98 -8.72
CA ARG A 120 -7.70 -1.29 -10.01
C ARG A 120 -8.30 0.12 -9.95
N GLU A 121 -9.44 0.27 -9.28
CA GLU A 121 -10.16 1.54 -9.17
C GLU A 121 -9.57 2.48 -8.09
N ASN A 122 -8.60 2.04 -7.30
CA ASN A 122 -8.05 2.86 -6.23
C ASN A 122 -7.46 4.20 -6.72
N PRO A 123 -6.66 4.24 -7.82
CA PRO A 123 -6.14 5.50 -8.35
C PRO A 123 -7.24 6.45 -8.85
N VAL A 124 -8.27 5.91 -9.51
CA VAL A 124 -9.42 6.69 -10.00
C VAL A 124 -10.18 7.32 -8.83
N ARG A 125 -10.49 6.53 -7.79
CA ARG A 125 -11.14 7.02 -6.57
C ARG A 125 -10.34 8.09 -5.82
N LYS A 126 -9.02 8.11 -6.02
CA LYS A 126 -8.11 9.11 -5.45
C LYS A 126 -7.76 10.24 -6.42
N HIS A 127 -8.45 10.30 -7.57
CA HIS A 127 -8.28 11.33 -8.59
C HIS A 127 -6.83 11.45 -9.11
N LEU A 128 -6.12 10.31 -9.18
CA LEU A 128 -4.75 10.24 -9.73
C LEU A 128 -4.74 10.00 -11.24
N CYS A 129 -5.84 9.50 -11.79
CA CYS A 129 -6.09 9.27 -13.21
C CYS A 129 -7.62 9.24 -13.45
N GLU A 130 -8.04 9.31 -14.71
CA GLU A 130 -9.46 9.19 -15.09
C GLU A 130 -9.88 7.73 -15.24
N ARG A 131 -9.00 6.87 -15.74
CA ARG A 131 -9.23 5.45 -15.95
C ARG A 131 -8.12 4.62 -15.32
N ALA A 132 -8.46 3.44 -14.83
CA ALA A 132 -7.54 2.55 -14.12
C ALA A 132 -6.30 2.17 -14.96
N GLU A 133 -6.49 2.00 -16.27
CA GLU A 133 -5.45 1.62 -17.23
C GLU A 133 -4.44 2.74 -17.51
N GLU A 134 -4.74 3.96 -17.09
CA GLU A 134 -3.84 5.12 -17.25
C GLU A 134 -2.83 5.26 -16.11
N TYR A 135 -3.05 4.55 -15.01
CA TYR A 135 -2.16 4.63 -13.85
C TYR A 135 -0.98 3.66 -13.96
N PRO A 136 0.25 4.15 -14.23
CA PRO A 136 1.38 3.29 -14.61
C PRO A 136 1.93 2.44 -13.45
N TYR A 137 1.46 2.66 -12.23
CA TYR A 137 1.92 1.96 -11.03
C TYR A 137 0.87 0.97 -10.49
N SER A 138 0.05 0.44 -11.39
CA SER A 138 -1.00 -0.51 -11.11
C SER A 138 -0.93 -1.70 -12.06
N SER A 139 -1.38 -2.85 -11.61
CA SER A 139 -1.57 -4.05 -12.45
C SER A 139 -2.65 -3.87 -13.53
N ALA A 140 -3.48 -2.82 -13.46
CA ALA A 140 -4.40 -2.46 -14.53
C ALA A 140 -3.70 -1.84 -15.76
N PHE A 141 -2.45 -1.34 -15.59
CA PHE A 141 -1.69 -0.74 -16.67
C PHE A 141 -1.33 -1.79 -17.74
N PRO A 142 -1.47 -1.46 -19.05
CA PRO A 142 -1.18 -2.41 -20.13
C PRO A 142 0.25 -2.96 -20.10
N GLY A 143 0.40 -4.25 -20.39
CA GLY A 143 1.71 -4.93 -20.44
C GLY A 143 2.20 -5.45 -19.08
N ILE A 144 1.44 -5.30 -18.02
CA ILE A 144 1.76 -5.87 -16.70
C ILE A 144 1.44 -7.37 -16.68
N GLU A 145 2.45 -8.19 -16.40
CA GLU A 145 2.30 -9.64 -16.28
C GLU A 145 1.96 -10.05 -14.84
N LEU A 146 0.95 -10.88 -14.69
CA LEU A 146 0.47 -11.40 -13.41
C LEU A 146 0.44 -12.92 -13.43
N ASP A 147 0.41 -13.54 -12.24
CA ASP A 147 0.22 -14.97 -12.10
C ASP A 147 -1.26 -15.34 -12.24
N ALA A 148 -1.52 -16.54 -12.75
CA ALA A 148 -2.88 -17.02 -12.94
C ALA A 148 -3.68 -17.04 -11.63
N VAL A 149 -4.98 -16.75 -11.74
CA VAL A 149 -5.93 -16.84 -10.64
C VAL A 149 -5.93 -18.29 -10.12
N PRO A 150 -5.84 -18.53 -8.80
CA PRO A 150 -5.94 -19.86 -8.21
C PRO A 150 -7.23 -20.55 -8.64
N GLN A 151 -7.16 -21.86 -8.94
CA GLN A 151 -8.29 -22.62 -9.50
C GLN A 151 -9.57 -22.51 -8.68
N GLY A 152 -9.47 -22.54 -7.34
CA GLY A 152 -10.60 -22.42 -6.43
C GLY A 152 -11.22 -21.01 -6.35
N LEU A 153 -10.60 -20.00 -6.99
CA LEU A 153 -11.05 -18.61 -7.02
C LEU A 153 -11.40 -18.15 -8.45
N LYS A 154 -11.31 -19.04 -9.44
CA LYS A 154 -11.79 -18.73 -10.78
C LYS A 154 -13.32 -18.53 -10.71
N PRO A 155 -13.87 -17.46 -11.32
CA PRO A 155 -15.30 -17.35 -11.46
C PRO A 155 -15.81 -18.64 -12.14
N PHE A 156 -16.86 -19.23 -11.59
CA PHE A 156 -17.57 -20.29 -12.29
C PHE A 156 -18.11 -19.64 -13.56
N GLU A 157 -17.63 -20.06 -14.71
CA GLU A 157 -18.25 -19.68 -15.98
C GLU A 157 -19.64 -20.27 -15.97
N LEU A 158 -20.61 -19.49 -15.51
CA LEU A 158 -22.00 -19.73 -15.79
C LEU A 158 -22.13 -19.71 -17.31
N LYS A 159 -22.29 -20.89 -17.93
CA LYS A 159 -22.81 -20.97 -19.29
C LYS A 159 -23.95 -19.99 -19.35
N LYS A 160 -23.84 -18.94 -20.21
CA LYS A 160 -24.90 -17.96 -20.44
C LYS A 160 -26.20 -18.73 -20.62
N PRO A 161 -27.21 -18.52 -19.78
CA PRO A 161 -28.55 -18.92 -20.18
C PRO A 161 -28.87 -18.07 -21.40
N SER A 162 -29.23 -18.73 -22.50
CA SER A 162 -29.80 -18.08 -23.68
C SER A 162 -31.16 -17.48 -23.28
N GLY A 163 -31.16 -16.18 -22.96
CA GLY A 163 -32.38 -15.48 -22.56
C GLY A 163 -32.01 -14.16 -21.89
N ALA A 164 -32.33 -13.06 -22.60
CA ALA A 164 -32.12 -11.71 -22.12
C ALA A 164 -32.85 -11.47 -20.80
N ALA A 165 -32.08 -11.11 -19.77
CA ALA A 165 -32.60 -10.41 -18.61
C ALA A 165 -31.74 -9.17 -18.40
N GLU A 166 -32.37 -8.04 -18.45
CA GLU A 166 -31.89 -6.70 -18.28
C GLU A 166 -31.20 -6.58 -16.90
N ALA A 167 -29.94 -6.17 -16.90
CA ALA A 167 -29.13 -6.06 -15.69
C ALA A 167 -29.62 -4.88 -14.86
N ALA A 168 -30.12 -5.16 -13.67
CA ALA A 168 -30.33 -4.16 -12.64
C ALA A 168 -28.99 -3.57 -12.20
N PRO A 169 -28.86 -2.26 -11.87
CA PRO A 169 -27.60 -1.65 -11.47
C PRO A 169 -27.12 -2.25 -10.15
N PHE A 170 -25.92 -2.77 -10.16
CA PHE A 170 -25.22 -3.33 -9.02
C PHE A 170 -24.96 -2.23 -7.99
N GLN A 171 -25.64 -2.29 -6.86
CA GLN A 171 -25.33 -1.46 -5.70
C GLN A 171 -24.17 -2.13 -4.94
N SER A 172 -22.97 -1.57 -5.09
CA SER A 172 -21.80 -2.02 -4.33
C SER A 172 -21.94 -1.64 -2.87
N SER A 173 -22.39 -2.58 -2.04
CA SER A 173 -22.30 -2.47 -0.58
C SER A 173 -20.88 -2.82 -0.13
N PHE A 174 -19.91 -1.93 -0.37
CA PHE A 174 -18.65 -2.01 0.33
C PHE A 174 -18.87 -1.50 1.76
N PRO A 175 -18.51 -2.26 2.80
CA PRO A 175 -18.43 -1.67 4.11
C PRO A 175 -17.39 -0.57 4.05
N GLU A 176 -17.79 0.66 4.34
CA GLU A 176 -16.87 1.76 4.53
C GLU A 176 -15.77 1.29 5.48
N PHE A 177 -14.54 1.38 5.02
CA PHE A 177 -13.37 1.21 5.86
C PHE A 177 -13.46 2.30 6.93
N ARG A 178 -14.06 1.97 8.09
CA ARG A 178 -13.98 2.84 9.25
C ARG A 178 -12.50 3.08 9.50
N GLN A 179 -12.06 4.26 9.13
CA GLN A 179 -10.85 4.84 9.66
C GLN A 179 -11.05 4.84 11.17
N ASN A 180 -10.43 3.90 11.87
CA ASN A 180 -10.36 3.96 13.31
C ASN A 180 -9.74 5.31 13.64
N ASN A 181 -10.59 6.21 14.13
CA ASN A 181 -10.21 7.46 14.72
C ASN A 181 -9.10 7.16 15.73
N PHE A 182 -7.90 7.51 15.37
CA PHE A 182 -6.84 7.70 16.33
C PHE A 182 -7.25 8.94 17.11
N VAL A 183 -7.85 8.73 18.28
CA VAL A 183 -8.12 9.78 19.25
C VAL A 183 -6.76 10.28 19.69
N GLU A 184 -6.37 11.45 19.19
CA GLU A 184 -5.33 12.25 19.83
C GLU A 184 -5.81 12.59 21.23
N SER A 185 -5.22 11.95 22.22
CA SER A 185 -5.32 12.39 23.61
C SER A 185 -4.57 13.73 23.71
N GLY A 186 -5.34 14.80 23.62
CA GLY A 186 -4.86 16.14 23.90
C GLY A 186 -4.40 16.23 25.35
N THR A 187 -3.14 16.44 25.56
CA THR A 187 -2.63 17.01 26.79
C THR A 187 -2.54 18.53 26.62
N ASP A 188 -3.57 19.17 27.12
CA ASP A 188 -3.55 20.57 27.49
C ASP A 188 -2.37 20.87 28.44
N ARG A 189 -1.50 21.79 28.07
CA ARG A 189 -0.70 22.59 29.01
C ARG A 189 -0.21 23.89 28.41
N GLY A 190 -0.81 24.98 28.92
CA GLY A 190 -0.05 26.09 29.45
C GLY A 190 0.23 27.25 28.50
N LYS A 191 -0.56 28.26 28.70
CA LYS A 191 -0.42 29.66 28.25
C LYS A 191 1.00 30.22 28.17
N PRO A 192 1.25 31.14 27.25
CA PRO A 192 2.50 31.90 27.17
C PRO A 192 2.44 33.18 28.05
N ALA A 193 3.53 33.48 28.65
CA ALA A 193 3.80 34.85 29.19
C ALA A 193 5.22 35.24 28.77
N GLY A 194 5.35 36.49 28.31
CA GLY A 194 6.61 37.20 28.33
C GLY A 194 7.13 37.72 26.99
N LYS A 195 6.68 38.97 26.68
CA LYS A 195 7.40 39.90 25.80
C LYS A 195 8.78 40.17 26.40
N ALA A 196 9.84 40.15 25.59
CA ALA A 196 11.09 40.84 25.89
C ALA A 196 11.60 41.51 24.60
N GLU A 197 11.96 42.74 24.76
CA GLU A 197 12.35 43.75 23.80
C GLU A 197 13.66 43.45 23.08
N ALA A 198 13.75 43.98 21.88
CA ALA A 198 14.95 44.06 21.09
C ALA A 198 15.89 45.15 21.65
N THR A 199 17.16 44.86 21.76
CA THR A 199 18.23 45.85 21.88
C THR A 199 19.31 45.55 20.85
N PRO A 200 19.76 46.54 20.07
CA PRO A 200 20.77 46.32 19.04
C PRO A 200 22.17 46.40 19.65
N LEU A 201 23.06 45.51 19.25
CA LEU A 201 24.48 45.58 19.60
C LEU A 201 25.32 46.04 18.42
N GLN A 202 26.11 47.02 18.77
CA GLN A 202 27.00 47.83 17.97
C GLN A 202 28.16 47.02 17.35
N SER A 203 28.52 47.49 16.17
CA SER A 203 29.80 47.24 15.50
C SER A 203 31.00 47.58 16.37
N ASN A 204 31.98 46.69 16.42
CA ASN A 204 33.32 47.12 16.80
C ASN A 204 34.35 46.47 15.85
N SER A 205 34.94 47.32 15.05
CA SER A 205 36.11 47.12 14.23
C SER A 205 37.39 47.36 15.09
N GLY A 206 38.35 46.50 14.97
CA GLY A 206 39.65 46.69 15.65
C GLY A 206 40.67 45.63 15.22
N LYS A 207 41.39 45.93 14.15
CA LYS A 207 42.83 46.10 13.95
C LYS A 207 43.77 44.99 14.43
N LEU A 208 44.43 44.41 13.45
CA LEU A 208 45.89 44.18 13.16
C LEU A 208 46.88 44.17 14.37
N ALA A 209 47.70 43.19 14.34
CA ALA A 209 49.19 43.13 14.31
C ALA A 209 49.71 41.93 15.10
N SER A 210 50.47 41.18 14.63
CA SER A 210 51.83 40.85 14.27
C SER A 210 51.98 39.35 13.97
#